data_8e9c27c313d662078b430ff01fb506e8
#
_entry.id   8e9c27c313d662078b430ff01fb506e8
#
_cell.length_a   1.000
_cell.length_b   1.000
_cell.length_c   1.000
_cell.angle_alpha   90.00
_cell.angle_beta   90.00
_cell.angle_gamma   90.00
#
_symmetry.space_group_name_H-M   'P 1'
#
loop_
_entity.id
_entity.type
_entity.pdbx_description
1 polymer ?
#
loop_
_entity_poly.entity_id
_entity_poly.type
_entity_poly.pdbx_seq_one_letter_code
_entity_poly.pdbx_strand_id
1 'polypeptide(L)'
;MSGTSKAVILARGLGTRMRAESGGAPLDAGQARVAETGIKAMIPMGRPFLDYVLGSLADAGFGKVCLVIGPEHTQVRNYYESEAPLSRLSVEFAEQARPLGTADAVLAAERFADGGTFVVLNSDNYYGPSVLGELNRLEEPAVVGFARSGLIELGNVPPDRVKRFGALEVGPDGFLRRILVAPNEAMLRSGEEIYGSMNCWLFDRSIFRACREIAVSPRGELELPRAVQLAIDAHGLRMKVIKVRAPVLDLSSRTDIAGVHERLRDVEVSL
;
A
#
# COMPACT_ATOMS: atom_id res chain seq x y z
N MET A 1 -8.77 -19.54 -15.08
CA MET A 1 -7.69 -19.26 -14.12
C MET A 1 -8.29 -18.34 -13.06
N SER A 2 -8.53 -18.85 -11.85
CA SER A 2 -9.13 -18.08 -10.75
C SER A 2 -8.00 -17.35 -9.99
N GLY A 3 -7.60 -16.19 -10.49
CA GLY A 3 -6.73 -15.30 -9.73
C GLY A 3 -7.44 -14.74 -8.50
N THR A 4 -6.72 -14.05 -7.60
CA THR A 4 -7.35 -13.39 -6.47
C THR A 4 -8.22 -12.23 -6.94
N SER A 5 -9.46 -12.16 -6.47
CA SER A 5 -10.36 -11.03 -6.80
C SER A 5 -10.47 -10.01 -5.68
N LYS A 6 -9.75 -10.22 -4.56
CA LYS A 6 -9.88 -9.45 -3.32
C LYS A 6 -8.68 -8.55 -3.07
N ALA A 7 -8.94 -7.30 -2.71
CA ALA A 7 -7.94 -6.35 -2.25
C ALA A 7 -8.35 -5.70 -0.92
N VAL A 8 -7.40 -5.53 -0.02
CA VAL A 8 -7.54 -4.81 1.24
C VAL A 8 -6.70 -3.55 1.16
N ILE A 9 -7.30 -2.40 1.38
CA ILE A 9 -6.62 -1.11 1.36
C ILE A 9 -6.57 -0.54 2.78
N LEU A 10 -5.36 -0.30 3.28
CA LEU A 10 -5.14 0.26 4.60
C LEU A 10 -5.30 1.79 4.54
N ALA A 11 -6.47 2.29 4.95
CA ALA A 11 -6.86 3.69 4.82
C ALA A 11 -7.05 4.42 6.18
N ARG A 12 -6.53 3.84 7.29
CA ARG A 12 -6.64 4.44 8.63
C ARG A 12 -5.36 5.17 9.07
N GLY A 13 -4.53 5.60 8.15
CA GLY A 13 -3.34 6.37 8.49
C GLY A 13 -3.69 7.72 9.14
N LEU A 14 -2.96 8.12 10.21
CA LEU A 14 -3.20 9.39 10.91
C LEU A 14 -2.91 10.64 10.08
N GLY A 15 -2.17 10.52 8.97
CA GLY A 15 -1.85 11.63 8.09
C GLY A 15 -1.05 12.77 8.75
N THR A 16 -0.28 12.49 9.80
CA THR A 16 0.45 13.51 10.58
C THR A 16 1.33 14.40 9.71
N ARG A 17 2.08 13.82 8.75
CA ARG A 17 2.91 14.57 7.79
C ARG A 17 2.08 15.40 6.80
N MET A 18 0.88 14.91 6.46
CA MET A 18 -0.04 15.62 5.58
C MET A 18 -0.68 16.82 6.29
N ARG A 19 -1.00 16.70 7.59
CA ARG A 19 -1.51 17.80 8.41
C ARG A 19 -0.46 18.84 8.76
N ALA A 20 0.81 18.43 8.87
CA ALA A 20 1.88 19.37 9.15
C ALA A 20 2.02 20.37 8.00
N GLU A 21 2.05 21.66 8.31
CA GLU A 21 2.40 22.70 7.36
C GLU A 21 3.88 22.53 6.96
N SER A 22 4.11 22.22 5.70
CA SER A 22 5.45 22.18 5.13
C SER A 22 5.47 23.08 3.90
N GLY A 23 6.50 23.90 3.80
CA GLY A 23 6.70 24.76 2.61
C GLY A 23 6.71 23.89 1.36
N GLY A 24 5.75 24.09 0.48
CA GLY A 24 5.57 23.37 -0.77
C GLY A 24 4.88 24.26 -1.78
N ALA A 25 4.61 23.74 -2.99
CA ALA A 25 3.78 24.43 -3.96
C ALA A 25 2.41 24.78 -3.35
N PRO A 26 1.82 25.93 -3.70
CA PRO A 26 0.50 26.29 -3.21
C PRO A 26 -0.52 25.22 -3.62
N LEU A 27 -1.32 24.77 -2.66
CA LEU A 27 -2.43 23.86 -2.87
C LEU A 27 -3.68 24.66 -3.26
N ASP A 28 -4.55 24.06 -4.06
CA ASP A 28 -5.89 24.62 -4.21
C ASP A 28 -6.67 24.51 -2.89
N ALA A 29 -7.78 25.27 -2.78
CA ALA A 29 -8.57 25.33 -1.54
C ALA A 29 -9.18 23.95 -1.15
N GLY A 30 -9.50 23.11 -2.13
CA GLY A 30 -10.01 21.76 -1.91
C GLY A 30 -8.94 20.83 -1.35
N GLN A 31 -7.77 20.83 -1.96
CA GLN A 31 -6.61 20.06 -1.53
C GLN A 31 -6.16 20.48 -0.12
N ALA A 32 -6.06 21.80 0.14
CA ALA A 32 -5.65 22.32 1.44
C ALA A 32 -6.61 21.85 2.56
N ARG A 33 -7.93 21.98 2.34
CA ARG A 33 -8.97 21.57 3.30
C ARG A 33 -8.89 20.08 3.62
N VAL A 34 -8.74 19.21 2.62
CA VAL A 34 -8.64 17.77 2.85
C VAL A 34 -7.31 17.40 3.48
N ALA A 35 -6.19 18.05 3.12
CA ALA A 35 -4.89 17.83 3.73
C ALA A 35 -4.88 18.13 5.24
N GLU A 36 -5.65 19.11 5.70
CA GLU A 36 -5.85 19.42 7.14
C GLU A 36 -6.52 18.28 7.91
N THR A 37 -7.38 17.49 7.27
CA THR A 37 -7.98 16.31 7.91
C THR A 37 -6.99 15.17 8.06
N GLY A 38 -5.95 15.12 7.23
CA GLY A 38 -4.98 14.02 7.16
C GLY A 38 -5.50 12.80 6.37
N ILE A 39 -6.71 12.83 5.84
CA ILE A 39 -7.30 11.72 5.07
C ILE A 39 -6.75 11.74 3.63
N LYS A 40 -5.53 11.25 3.46
CA LYS A 40 -4.80 11.29 2.19
C LYS A 40 -5.57 10.67 1.02
N ALA A 41 -6.32 9.60 1.30
CA ALA A 41 -7.17 8.91 0.34
C ALA A 41 -8.17 9.83 -0.37
N MET A 42 -8.62 10.89 0.30
CA MET A 42 -9.63 11.83 -0.20
C MET A 42 -9.05 13.11 -0.80
N ILE A 43 -7.72 13.27 -0.86
CA ILE A 43 -7.11 14.45 -1.49
C ILE A 43 -7.51 14.50 -2.97
N PRO A 44 -8.09 15.63 -3.43
CA PRO A 44 -8.59 15.73 -4.80
C PRO A 44 -7.44 15.87 -5.81
N MET A 45 -7.46 15.00 -6.81
CA MET A 45 -6.58 14.99 -7.99
C MET A 45 -7.43 15.08 -9.28
N GLY A 46 -8.46 15.97 -9.28
CA GLY A 46 -9.59 15.91 -10.19
C GLY A 46 -10.74 15.06 -9.63
N ARG A 47 -10.41 14.00 -8.93
CA ARG A 47 -11.26 13.12 -8.09
C ARG A 47 -10.45 12.70 -6.86
N PRO A 48 -11.03 12.02 -5.86
CA PRO A 48 -10.26 11.50 -4.72
C PRO A 48 -9.08 10.63 -5.17
N PHE A 49 -7.92 10.77 -4.52
CA PHE A 49 -6.74 9.96 -4.85
C PHE A 49 -7.03 8.45 -4.79
N LEU A 50 -7.86 8.02 -3.86
CA LEU A 50 -8.23 6.61 -3.72
C LEU A 50 -9.01 6.07 -4.93
N ASP A 51 -9.72 6.91 -5.69
CA ASP A 51 -10.39 6.49 -6.93
C ASP A 51 -9.38 5.97 -7.96
N TYR A 52 -8.21 6.60 -8.06
CA TYR A 52 -7.13 6.12 -8.94
C TYR A 52 -6.59 4.77 -8.49
N VAL A 53 -6.43 4.57 -7.18
CA VAL A 53 -6.00 3.28 -6.62
C VAL A 53 -7.03 2.19 -6.92
N LEU A 54 -8.32 2.49 -6.72
CA LEU A 54 -9.42 1.56 -7.02
C LEU A 54 -9.53 1.28 -8.52
N GLY A 55 -9.41 2.30 -9.38
CA GLY A 55 -9.40 2.13 -10.84
C GLY A 55 -8.27 1.21 -11.29
N SER A 56 -7.06 1.41 -10.77
CA SER A 56 -5.93 0.53 -11.05
C SER A 56 -6.17 -0.92 -10.61
N LEU A 57 -6.82 -1.14 -9.48
CA LEU A 57 -7.24 -2.48 -9.05
C LEU A 57 -8.28 -3.08 -10.00
N ALA A 58 -9.30 -2.31 -10.41
CA ALA A 58 -10.31 -2.75 -11.36
C ALA A 58 -9.68 -3.14 -12.71
N ASP A 59 -8.74 -2.33 -13.21
CA ASP A 59 -8.00 -2.60 -14.46
C ASP A 59 -7.12 -3.85 -14.35
N ALA A 60 -6.61 -4.14 -13.15
CA ALA A 60 -5.86 -5.35 -12.86
C ALA A 60 -6.74 -6.60 -12.62
N GLY A 61 -8.08 -6.46 -12.68
CA GLY A 61 -9.04 -7.57 -12.56
C GLY A 61 -9.51 -7.86 -11.15
N PHE A 62 -9.31 -6.96 -10.18
CA PHE A 62 -9.88 -7.09 -8.84
C PHE A 62 -11.33 -6.58 -8.85
N GLY A 63 -12.24 -7.37 -8.27
CA GLY A 63 -13.67 -7.02 -8.22
C GLY A 63 -14.20 -6.75 -6.80
N LYS A 64 -13.42 -7.04 -5.76
CA LYS A 64 -13.83 -6.84 -4.36
C LYS A 64 -12.76 -6.12 -3.58
N VAL A 65 -13.10 -5.01 -2.95
CA VAL A 65 -12.17 -4.18 -2.17
C VAL A 65 -12.72 -3.97 -0.77
N CYS A 66 -11.88 -4.19 0.24
CA CYS A 66 -12.15 -3.79 1.61
C CYS A 66 -11.30 -2.58 1.98
N LEU A 67 -11.96 -1.49 2.34
CA LEU A 67 -11.29 -0.31 2.90
C LEU A 67 -11.22 -0.45 4.43
N VAL A 68 -10.01 -0.53 4.96
CA VAL A 68 -9.81 -0.52 6.41
C VAL A 68 -9.70 0.92 6.87
N ILE A 69 -10.72 1.39 7.58
CA ILE A 69 -10.88 2.80 8.02
C ILE A 69 -11.04 2.87 9.54
N GLY A 70 -10.90 4.07 10.09
CA GLY A 70 -11.27 4.33 11.48
C GLY A 70 -12.73 4.78 11.60
N PRO A 71 -13.32 4.75 12.80
CA PRO A 71 -14.68 5.22 13.05
C PRO A 71 -14.87 6.70 12.69
N GLU A 72 -13.81 7.49 12.72
CA GLU A 72 -13.79 8.91 12.37
C GLU A 72 -13.80 9.19 10.85
N HIS A 73 -13.53 8.19 10.01
CA HIS A 73 -13.44 8.34 8.56
C HIS A 73 -14.80 8.25 7.85
N THR A 74 -15.82 8.92 8.40
CA THR A 74 -17.20 8.94 7.85
C THR A 74 -17.25 9.50 6.44
N GLN A 75 -16.40 10.47 6.10
CA GLN A 75 -16.32 11.04 4.76
C GLN A 75 -15.94 9.98 3.71
N VAL A 76 -14.96 9.10 4.00
CA VAL A 76 -14.56 8.03 3.10
C VAL A 76 -15.72 7.04 2.91
N ARG A 77 -16.36 6.65 4.01
CA ARG A 77 -17.51 5.75 3.98
C ARG A 77 -18.65 6.31 3.13
N ASN A 78 -19.10 7.53 3.43
CA ASN A 78 -20.21 8.15 2.73
C ASN A 78 -19.95 8.28 1.23
N TYR A 79 -18.72 8.65 0.84
CA TYR A 79 -18.36 8.78 -0.57
C TYR A 79 -18.51 7.46 -1.32
N TYR A 80 -17.95 6.35 -0.80
CA TYR A 80 -18.02 5.06 -1.50
C TYR A 80 -19.33 4.31 -1.33
N GLU A 81 -20.15 4.63 -0.32
CA GLU A 81 -21.50 4.08 -0.17
C GLU A 81 -22.54 4.78 -1.03
N SER A 82 -22.36 6.09 -1.35
CA SER A 82 -23.46 6.89 -1.90
C SER A 82 -23.10 7.76 -3.10
N GLU A 83 -21.84 8.11 -3.32
CA GLU A 83 -21.44 9.09 -4.33
C GLU A 83 -20.58 8.50 -5.45
N ALA A 84 -19.67 7.57 -5.12
CA ALA A 84 -18.75 6.98 -6.10
C ALA A 84 -19.51 6.11 -7.10
N PRO A 85 -19.24 6.24 -8.42
CA PRO A 85 -19.93 5.47 -9.46
C PRO A 85 -19.30 4.05 -9.60
N LEU A 86 -19.53 3.20 -8.60
CA LEU A 86 -19.00 1.84 -8.55
C LEU A 86 -19.75 0.92 -9.53
N SER A 87 -19.10 0.45 -10.57
CA SER A 87 -19.67 -0.46 -11.57
C SER A 87 -18.81 -1.70 -11.84
N ARG A 88 -17.50 -1.61 -11.61
CA ARG A 88 -16.52 -2.67 -11.91
C ARG A 88 -16.03 -3.40 -10.67
N LEU A 89 -16.19 -2.80 -9.50
CA LEU A 89 -15.80 -3.39 -8.22
C LEU A 89 -16.82 -3.07 -7.13
N SER A 90 -16.80 -3.85 -6.07
CA SER A 90 -17.57 -3.58 -4.86
C SER A 90 -16.64 -3.16 -3.73
N VAL A 91 -17.09 -2.20 -2.92
CA VAL A 91 -16.37 -1.72 -1.75
C VAL A 91 -17.09 -2.17 -0.48
N GLU A 92 -16.36 -2.80 0.41
CA GLU A 92 -16.77 -3.12 1.78
C GLU A 92 -15.87 -2.38 2.76
N PHE A 93 -16.29 -2.24 4.01
CA PHE A 93 -15.54 -1.55 5.04
C PHE A 93 -15.21 -2.48 6.21
N ALA A 94 -13.96 -2.41 6.66
CA ALA A 94 -13.55 -2.96 7.94
C ALA A 94 -13.11 -1.80 8.86
N GLU A 95 -13.50 -1.85 10.11
CA GLU A 95 -13.16 -0.81 11.08
C GLU A 95 -11.97 -1.23 11.93
N GLN A 96 -10.91 -0.44 11.87
CA GLN A 96 -9.82 -0.47 12.82
C GLN A 96 -10.11 0.54 13.93
N ALA A 97 -10.64 0.10 15.06
CA ALA A 97 -11.10 0.97 16.14
C ALA A 97 -10.01 1.91 16.69
N ARG A 98 -8.76 1.45 16.77
CA ARG A 98 -7.59 2.24 17.21
C ARG A 98 -6.46 2.13 16.20
N PRO A 99 -5.66 3.20 15.97
CA PRO A 99 -4.55 3.18 14.99
C PRO A 99 -3.32 2.46 15.55
N LEU A 100 -3.42 1.15 15.77
CA LEU A 100 -2.37 0.35 16.38
C LEU A 100 -1.27 -0.08 15.41
N GLY A 101 -1.40 0.23 14.12
CA GLY A 101 -0.42 -0.10 13.09
C GLY A 101 -0.99 -0.96 11.96
N THR A 102 -0.14 -1.25 10.97
CA THR A 102 -0.57 -1.88 9.71
C THR A 102 -0.92 -3.36 9.85
N ALA A 103 -0.32 -4.09 10.79
CA ALA A 103 -0.70 -5.49 11.05
C ALA A 103 -2.08 -5.59 11.71
N ASP A 104 -2.40 -4.68 12.64
CA ASP A 104 -3.72 -4.59 13.26
C ASP A 104 -4.79 -4.18 12.23
N ALA A 105 -4.44 -3.31 11.28
CA ALA A 105 -5.33 -2.97 10.17
C ALA A 105 -5.63 -4.19 9.27
N VAL A 106 -4.62 -5.03 9.00
CA VAL A 106 -4.83 -6.29 8.26
C VAL A 106 -5.76 -7.23 9.05
N LEU A 107 -5.61 -7.34 10.37
CA LEU A 107 -6.51 -8.14 11.21
C LEU A 107 -7.97 -7.67 11.13
N ALA A 108 -8.20 -6.37 11.07
CA ALA A 108 -9.56 -5.83 10.92
C ALA A 108 -10.28 -6.34 9.65
N ALA A 109 -9.52 -6.66 8.60
CA ALA A 109 -10.05 -7.17 7.33
C ALA A 109 -10.15 -8.70 7.26
N GLU A 110 -9.84 -9.44 8.34
CA GLU A 110 -9.78 -10.91 8.31
C GLU A 110 -11.07 -11.56 7.79
N ARG A 111 -12.24 -11.06 8.21
CA ARG A 111 -13.54 -11.58 7.76
C ARG A 111 -13.73 -11.41 6.24
N PHE A 112 -13.31 -10.29 5.68
CA PHE A 112 -13.36 -10.03 4.23
C PHE A 112 -12.39 -10.96 3.48
N ALA A 113 -11.21 -11.16 4.03
CA ALA A 113 -10.14 -11.93 3.40
C ALA A 113 -10.36 -13.44 3.41
N ASP A 114 -11.38 -13.94 4.11
CA ASP A 114 -11.66 -15.38 4.21
C ASP A 114 -11.89 -16.02 2.83
N GLY A 115 -11.32 -17.21 2.64
CA GLY A 115 -11.53 -18.05 1.46
C GLY A 115 -10.62 -17.76 0.26
N GLY A 116 -9.33 -17.51 0.46
CA GLY A 116 -8.34 -17.42 -0.63
C GLY A 116 -7.22 -16.44 -0.38
N THR A 117 -6.53 -16.08 -1.45
CA THR A 117 -5.52 -15.02 -1.42
C THR A 117 -6.17 -13.64 -1.55
N PHE A 118 -5.49 -12.63 -1.03
CA PHE A 118 -5.92 -11.23 -1.09
C PHE A 118 -4.71 -10.29 -1.14
N VAL A 119 -4.84 -9.23 -1.90
CA VAL A 119 -3.81 -8.18 -1.97
C VAL A 119 -3.99 -7.21 -0.81
N VAL A 120 -2.89 -6.73 -0.24
CA VAL A 120 -2.87 -5.64 0.76
C VAL A 120 -2.06 -4.47 0.22
N LEU A 121 -2.66 -3.29 0.22
CA LEU A 121 -2.08 -2.04 -0.26
C LEU A 121 -2.27 -0.92 0.76
N ASN A 122 -1.40 0.09 0.70
CA ASN A 122 -1.64 1.35 1.38
C ASN A 122 -2.54 2.27 0.52
N SER A 123 -3.38 3.05 1.15
CA SER A 123 -4.29 4.01 0.49
C SER A 123 -3.59 5.26 -0.04
N ASP A 124 -2.33 5.48 0.31
CA ASP A 124 -1.53 6.64 -0.09
C ASP A 124 -0.45 6.30 -1.15
N ASN A 125 -0.53 5.09 -1.72
CA ASN A 125 0.32 4.67 -2.82
C ASN A 125 -0.52 4.27 -4.04
N TYR A 126 -0.19 4.82 -5.21
CA TYR A 126 -0.73 4.36 -6.48
C TYR A 126 0.27 3.43 -7.17
N TYR A 127 -0.20 2.26 -7.54
CA TYR A 127 0.55 1.26 -8.30
C TYR A 127 -0.12 1.08 -9.66
N GLY A 128 0.66 1.00 -10.73
CA GLY A 128 0.12 0.77 -12.07
C GLY A 128 -0.58 -0.61 -12.19
N PRO A 129 -1.62 -0.70 -13.04
CA PRO A 129 -2.42 -1.94 -13.17
C PRO A 129 -1.61 -3.14 -13.63
N SER A 130 -0.53 -2.95 -14.38
CA SER A 130 0.36 -4.04 -14.79
C SER A 130 1.01 -4.74 -13.60
N VAL A 131 1.47 -3.98 -12.59
CA VAL A 131 2.08 -4.51 -11.36
C VAL A 131 1.05 -5.28 -10.54
N LEU A 132 -0.14 -4.71 -10.37
CA LEU A 132 -1.23 -5.37 -9.64
C LEU A 132 -1.73 -6.63 -10.36
N GLY A 133 -1.74 -6.62 -11.69
CA GLY A 133 -2.09 -7.77 -12.52
C GLY A 133 -1.11 -8.94 -12.38
N GLU A 134 0.17 -8.66 -12.07
CA GLU A 134 1.14 -9.72 -11.73
C GLU A 134 0.73 -10.45 -10.44
N LEU A 135 0.33 -9.70 -9.40
CA LEU A 135 -0.15 -10.28 -8.15
C LEU A 135 -1.47 -11.05 -8.35
N ASN A 136 -2.36 -10.53 -9.17
CA ASN A 136 -3.66 -11.17 -9.43
C ASN A 136 -3.54 -12.58 -10.04
N ARG A 137 -2.45 -12.86 -10.76
CA ARG A 137 -2.20 -14.18 -11.38
C ARG A 137 -1.62 -15.21 -10.43
N LEU A 138 -1.22 -14.82 -9.23
CA LEU A 138 -0.59 -15.71 -8.26
C LEU A 138 -1.61 -16.31 -7.30
N GLU A 139 -1.34 -17.55 -6.88
CA GLU A 139 -2.11 -18.28 -5.87
C GLU A 139 -1.30 -18.49 -4.58
N GLU A 140 -0.04 -18.05 -4.56
CA GLU A 140 0.89 -18.14 -3.42
C GLU A 140 1.24 -16.76 -2.87
N PRO A 141 1.55 -16.62 -1.58
CA PRO A 141 1.96 -15.37 -0.97
C PRO A 141 3.14 -14.73 -1.70
N ALA A 142 3.05 -13.42 -1.94
CA ALA A 142 4.07 -12.68 -2.66
C ALA A 142 4.19 -11.23 -2.17
N VAL A 143 5.34 -10.63 -2.44
CA VAL A 143 5.57 -9.18 -2.27
C VAL A 143 6.15 -8.61 -3.55
N VAL A 144 5.69 -7.42 -3.91
CA VAL A 144 6.34 -6.68 -4.99
C VAL A 144 7.56 -5.95 -4.45
N GLY A 145 8.72 -6.32 -4.97
CA GLY A 145 9.98 -5.63 -4.76
C GLY A 145 10.19 -4.59 -5.86
N PHE A 146 10.08 -3.32 -5.49
CA PHE A 146 10.30 -2.21 -6.41
C PHE A 146 11.77 -1.84 -6.46
N ALA A 147 12.35 -1.81 -7.66
CA ALA A 147 13.69 -1.29 -7.88
C ALA A 147 13.81 0.14 -7.37
N ARG A 148 14.80 0.43 -6.53
CA ARG A 148 14.99 1.79 -5.98
C ARG A 148 15.23 2.82 -7.06
N SER A 149 15.97 2.45 -8.10
CA SER A 149 16.15 3.28 -9.30
C SER A 149 14.80 3.64 -9.94
N GLY A 150 13.89 2.68 -10.06
CA GLY A 150 12.55 2.89 -10.61
C GLY A 150 11.68 3.83 -9.78
N LEU A 151 11.74 3.73 -8.44
CA LEU A 151 11.01 4.63 -7.54
C LEU A 151 11.43 6.10 -7.70
N ILE A 152 12.73 6.34 -7.95
CA ILE A 152 13.30 7.67 -8.12
C ILE A 152 13.02 8.22 -9.53
N GLU A 153 13.33 7.43 -10.56
CA GLU A 153 13.35 7.90 -11.94
C GLU A 153 11.96 7.91 -12.58
N LEU A 154 11.12 6.93 -12.23
CA LEU A 154 9.78 6.76 -12.81
C LEU A 154 8.67 7.24 -11.88
N GLY A 155 8.86 7.11 -10.56
CA GLY A 155 7.93 7.55 -9.53
C GLY A 155 8.11 9.01 -9.13
N ASN A 156 7.59 9.36 -7.94
CA ASN A 156 7.76 10.68 -7.33
C ASN A 156 8.54 10.62 -6.02
N VAL A 157 9.22 9.51 -5.73
CA VAL A 157 9.88 9.34 -4.43
C VAL A 157 11.30 9.90 -4.49
N PRO A 158 11.63 10.93 -3.70
CA PRO A 158 12.97 11.52 -3.72
C PRO A 158 14.01 10.54 -3.15
N PRO A 159 15.29 10.62 -3.62
CA PRO A 159 16.36 9.69 -3.23
C PRO A 159 16.53 9.51 -1.73
N ASP A 160 16.42 10.59 -0.95
CA ASP A 160 16.58 10.54 0.50
C ASP A 160 15.40 9.85 1.22
N ARG A 161 14.22 9.82 0.60
CA ARG A 161 13.08 9.04 1.10
C ARG A 161 13.28 7.56 0.77
N VAL A 162 13.72 7.23 -0.45
CA VAL A 162 13.99 5.85 -0.88
C VAL A 162 15.02 5.16 0.00
N LYS A 163 16.06 5.87 0.47
CA LYS A 163 17.06 5.33 1.41
C LYS A 163 16.46 4.80 2.71
N ARG A 164 15.30 5.33 3.12
CA ARG A 164 14.59 4.94 4.37
C ARG A 164 13.59 3.80 4.18
N PHE A 165 13.36 3.37 2.95
CA PHE A 165 12.49 2.22 2.70
C PHE A 165 13.23 0.92 3.00
N GLY A 166 12.49 -0.02 3.58
CA GLY A 166 13.01 -1.35 3.85
C GLY A 166 13.52 -2.03 2.58
N ALA A 167 14.66 -2.70 2.68
CA ALA A 167 15.21 -3.50 1.58
C ALA A 167 14.79 -4.96 1.73
N LEU A 168 14.53 -5.61 0.60
CA LEU A 168 14.17 -7.03 0.55
C LEU A 168 15.43 -7.86 0.29
N GLU A 169 15.78 -8.73 1.23
CA GLU A 169 16.79 -9.75 1.03
C GLU A 169 16.13 -10.98 0.41
N VAL A 170 16.50 -11.29 -0.82
CA VAL A 170 15.89 -12.34 -1.63
C VAL A 170 16.85 -13.50 -1.78
N GLY A 171 16.39 -14.72 -1.50
CA GLY A 171 17.17 -15.91 -1.71
C GLY A 171 17.36 -16.26 -3.19
N PRO A 172 18.31 -17.17 -3.53
CA PRO A 172 18.54 -17.61 -4.90
C PRO A 172 17.33 -18.32 -5.52
N ASP A 173 16.41 -18.79 -4.69
CA ASP A 173 15.15 -19.43 -5.06
C ASP A 173 14.02 -18.41 -5.35
N GLY A 174 14.31 -17.10 -5.26
CA GLY A 174 13.35 -16.02 -5.51
C GLY A 174 12.39 -15.70 -4.36
N PHE A 175 12.58 -16.33 -3.19
CA PHE A 175 11.76 -16.08 -2.02
C PHE A 175 12.39 -15.07 -1.06
N LEU A 176 11.53 -14.32 -0.39
CA LEU A 176 11.93 -13.35 0.64
C LEU A 176 12.57 -14.08 1.83
N ARG A 177 13.76 -13.61 2.23
CA ARG A 177 14.46 -14.07 3.43
C ARG A 177 14.30 -13.08 4.57
N ARG A 178 14.54 -11.81 4.30
CA ARG A 178 14.46 -10.74 5.31
C ARG A 178 13.93 -9.45 4.74
N ILE A 179 13.26 -8.71 5.62
CA ILE A 179 12.90 -7.30 5.40
C ILE A 179 13.84 -6.48 6.28
N LEU A 180 14.80 -5.83 5.66
CA LEU A 180 15.77 -4.97 6.33
C LEU A 180 15.21 -3.55 6.45
N VAL A 181 15.43 -2.90 7.58
CA VAL A 181 15.03 -1.48 7.79
C VAL A 181 15.74 -0.56 6.80
N ALA A 182 16.99 -0.90 6.47
CA ALA A 182 17.79 -0.25 5.44
C ALA A 182 18.68 -1.31 4.77
N PRO A 183 19.19 -1.06 3.53
CA PRO A 183 20.16 -1.95 2.92
C PRO A 183 21.39 -2.11 3.81
N ASN A 184 21.89 -3.34 3.89
CA ASN A 184 23.15 -3.60 4.56
C ASN A 184 24.35 -3.24 3.63
N GLU A 185 25.56 -3.22 4.21
CA GLU A 185 26.76 -2.85 3.47
C GLU A 185 27.06 -3.80 2.29
N ALA A 186 26.74 -5.08 2.40
CA ALA A 186 26.94 -6.03 1.32
C ALA A 186 26.07 -5.69 0.11
N MET A 187 24.79 -5.36 0.33
CA MET A 187 23.88 -4.92 -0.74
C MET A 187 24.36 -3.60 -1.38
N LEU A 188 24.88 -2.67 -0.59
CA LEU A 188 25.39 -1.39 -1.11
C LEU A 188 26.68 -1.55 -1.92
N ARG A 189 27.53 -2.53 -1.57
CA ARG A 189 28.80 -2.80 -2.26
C ARG A 189 28.65 -3.69 -3.49
N SER A 190 27.59 -4.49 -3.58
CA SER A 190 27.39 -5.42 -4.71
C SER A 190 27.24 -4.71 -6.06
N GLY A 191 26.81 -3.44 -6.06
CA GLY A 191 26.46 -2.72 -7.27
C GLY A 191 25.17 -3.23 -7.95
N GLU A 192 24.50 -4.20 -7.33
CA GLU A 192 23.22 -4.72 -7.83
C GLU A 192 22.05 -3.81 -7.47
N GLU A 193 20.96 -3.90 -8.24
CA GLU A 193 19.72 -3.17 -7.96
C GLU A 193 19.14 -3.63 -6.62
N ILE A 194 18.84 -2.67 -5.75
CA ILE A 194 18.22 -2.89 -4.45
C ILE A 194 16.70 -2.76 -4.59
N TYR A 195 16.00 -3.78 -4.14
CA TYR A 195 14.54 -3.81 -4.16
C TYR A 195 13.97 -3.47 -2.79
N GLY A 196 12.99 -2.55 -2.77
CA GLY A 196 12.28 -2.15 -1.56
C GLY A 196 10.81 -2.56 -1.61
N SER A 197 10.23 -2.82 -0.44
CA SER A 197 8.78 -2.97 -0.34
C SER A 197 8.13 -1.58 -0.26
N MET A 198 7.08 -1.41 -1.05
CA MET A 198 6.15 -0.27 -0.99
C MET A 198 4.79 -0.68 -0.43
N ASN A 199 4.75 -1.72 0.43
CA ASN A 199 3.52 -2.31 0.98
C ASN A 199 2.52 -2.80 -0.09
N CYS A 200 3.04 -3.47 -1.10
CA CYS A 200 2.25 -4.15 -2.12
C CYS A 200 2.42 -5.66 -1.93
N TRP A 201 1.47 -6.29 -1.25
CA TRP A 201 1.55 -7.66 -0.74
C TRP A 201 0.42 -8.52 -1.27
N LEU A 202 0.69 -9.79 -1.51
CA LEU A 202 -0.30 -10.84 -1.67
C LEU A 202 -0.18 -11.82 -0.50
N PHE A 203 -1.25 -12.01 0.23
CA PHE A 203 -1.31 -12.93 1.37
C PHE A 203 -2.37 -14.00 1.17
N ASP A 204 -2.25 -15.05 1.94
CA ASP A 204 -3.32 -15.95 2.32
C ASP A 204 -3.65 -15.78 3.83
N ARG A 205 -4.55 -16.60 4.34
CA ARG A 205 -5.00 -16.53 5.75
C ARG A 205 -3.90 -16.76 6.79
N SER A 206 -2.76 -17.33 6.41
CA SER A 206 -1.66 -17.64 7.36
C SER A 206 -1.07 -16.39 7.98
N ILE A 207 -1.12 -15.23 7.31
CA ILE A 207 -0.61 -13.96 7.82
C ILE A 207 -1.29 -13.50 9.11
N PHE A 208 -2.58 -13.81 9.31
CA PHE A 208 -3.33 -13.33 10.47
C PHE A 208 -2.79 -13.87 11.80
N ARG A 209 -2.26 -15.09 11.80
CA ARG A 209 -1.60 -15.63 12.98
C ARG A 209 -0.42 -14.77 13.39
N ALA A 210 0.48 -14.49 12.49
CA ALA A 210 1.64 -13.64 12.76
C ALA A 210 1.23 -12.21 13.17
N CYS A 211 0.21 -11.63 12.54
CA CYS A 211 -0.32 -10.32 12.92
C CYS A 211 -0.81 -10.26 14.38
N ARG A 212 -1.34 -11.37 14.92
CA ARG A 212 -1.75 -11.46 16.35
C ARG A 212 -0.57 -11.64 17.30
N GLU A 213 0.49 -12.28 16.86
CA GLU A 213 1.62 -12.69 17.70
C GLU A 213 2.74 -11.65 17.80
N ILE A 214 2.81 -10.69 16.86
CA ILE A 214 3.87 -9.67 16.90
C ILE A 214 3.77 -8.76 18.12
N ALA A 215 4.93 -8.40 18.66
CA ALA A 215 5.03 -7.36 19.68
C ALA A 215 5.04 -5.96 19.02
N VAL A 216 4.58 -4.97 19.78
CA VAL A 216 4.64 -3.55 19.41
C VAL A 216 6.10 -3.17 19.11
N SER A 217 6.30 -2.44 18.03
CA SER A 217 7.62 -1.95 17.61
C SER A 217 8.10 -0.78 18.49
N PRO A 218 9.38 -0.38 18.40
CA PRO A 218 9.88 0.83 19.06
C PRO A 218 9.15 2.12 18.66
N ARG A 219 8.38 2.09 17.56
CA ARG A 219 7.51 3.21 17.13
C ARG A 219 6.15 3.21 17.82
N GLY A 220 5.85 2.22 18.66
CA GLY A 220 4.54 2.06 19.28
C GLY A 220 3.48 1.39 18.38
N GLU A 221 3.87 0.74 17.29
CA GLU A 221 2.97 0.20 16.27
C GLU A 221 3.15 -1.31 16.06
N LEU A 222 2.08 -1.99 15.68
CA LEU A 222 2.07 -3.35 15.15
C LEU A 222 2.32 -3.29 13.63
N GLU A 223 3.58 -3.38 13.23
CA GLU A 223 4.02 -3.17 11.85
C GLU A 223 3.88 -4.45 11.01
N LEU A 224 3.19 -4.39 9.87
CA LEU A 224 2.99 -5.53 8.96
C LEU A 224 4.30 -6.19 8.49
N PRO A 225 5.38 -5.44 8.15
CA PRO A 225 6.66 -6.08 7.79
C PRO A 225 7.23 -6.96 8.89
N ARG A 226 6.97 -6.65 10.17
CA ARG A 226 7.38 -7.50 11.30
C ARG A 226 6.53 -8.75 11.40
N ALA A 227 5.24 -8.66 11.11
CA ALA A 227 4.38 -9.84 11.03
C ALA A 227 4.79 -10.76 9.89
N VAL A 228 5.14 -10.22 8.73
CA VAL A 228 5.67 -10.98 7.61
C VAL A 228 6.97 -11.68 8.00
N GLN A 229 7.90 -10.99 8.66
CA GLN A 229 9.16 -11.60 9.09
C GLN A 229 8.91 -12.74 10.11
N LEU A 230 8.03 -12.53 11.09
CA LEU A 230 7.63 -13.58 12.03
C LEU A 230 7.00 -14.79 11.32
N ALA A 231 6.15 -14.55 10.34
CA ALA A 231 5.52 -15.61 9.57
C ALA A 231 6.56 -16.45 8.79
N ILE A 232 7.59 -15.81 8.25
CA ILE A 232 8.71 -16.50 7.57
C ILE A 232 9.53 -17.29 8.59
N ASP A 233 9.96 -16.67 9.69
CA ASP A 233 10.92 -17.24 10.63
C ASP A 233 10.32 -18.36 11.50
N ALA A 234 9.03 -18.21 11.90
CA ALA A 234 8.41 -19.09 12.88
C ALA A 234 7.24 -19.93 12.33
N HIS A 235 6.58 -19.51 11.25
CA HIS A 235 5.39 -20.21 10.74
C HIS A 235 5.58 -20.83 9.37
N GLY A 236 6.81 -20.76 8.81
CA GLY A 236 7.14 -21.40 7.53
C GLY A 236 6.51 -20.71 6.30
N LEU A 237 6.08 -19.44 6.42
CA LEU A 237 5.57 -18.69 5.29
C LEU A 237 6.67 -18.60 4.21
N ARG A 238 6.34 -19.05 3.00
CA ARG A 238 7.15 -18.81 1.82
C ARG A 238 6.54 -17.69 1.02
N MET A 239 7.27 -16.58 0.89
CA MET A 239 6.79 -15.39 0.19
C MET A 239 7.64 -15.13 -1.03
N LYS A 240 7.04 -15.21 -2.21
CA LYS A 240 7.70 -14.93 -3.49
C LYS A 240 7.99 -13.43 -3.62
N VAL A 241 9.13 -13.07 -4.20
CA VAL A 241 9.44 -11.68 -4.51
C VAL A 241 9.30 -11.44 -6.02
N ILE A 242 8.36 -10.57 -6.39
CA ILE A 242 8.19 -10.10 -7.76
C ILE A 242 9.02 -8.83 -7.92
N LYS A 243 10.16 -8.96 -8.59
CA LYS A 243 11.07 -7.83 -8.83
C LYS A 243 10.57 -7.01 -10.03
N VAL A 244 10.27 -5.72 -9.79
CA VAL A 244 9.80 -4.81 -10.84
C VAL A 244 10.60 -3.50 -10.85
N ARG A 245 10.77 -2.92 -12.04
CA ARG A 245 11.22 -1.55 -12.20
C ARG A 245 10.05 -0.72 -12.74
N ALA A 246 9.21 -0.28 -11.82
CA ALA A 246 7.95 0.41 -12.12
C ALA A 246 7.79 1.64 -11.22
N PRO A 247 7.01 2.65 -11.64
CA PRO A 247 6.68 3.78 -10.80
C PRO A 247 5.76 3.37 -9.64
N VAL A 248 5.94 4.03 -8.50
CA VAL A 248 4.93 4.14 -7.45
C VAL A 248 4.74 5.62 -7.20
N LEU A 249 3.49 6.09 -7.17
CA LEU A 249 3.20 7.45 -6.74
C LEU A 249 2.86 7.42 -5.25
N ASP A 250 3.71 8.07 -4.47
CA ASP A 250 3.61 8.11 -3.00
C ASP A 250 3.09 9.48 -2.54
N LEU A 251 1.91 9.48 -1.92
CA LEU A 251 1.25 10.66 -1.38
C LEU A 251 1.49 10.77 0.13
N SER A 252 2.74 10.98 0.53
CA SER A 252 3.12 10.98 1.94
C SER A 252 2.92 12.31 2.64
N SER A 253 3.10 13.43 1.95
CA SER A 253 3.11 14.79 2.50
C SER A 253 2.47 15.79 1.54
N ARG A 254 2.22 17.03 2.00
CA ARG A 254 1.68 18.12 1.15
C ARG A 254 2.55 18.40 -0.06
N THR A 255 3.86 18.27 0.07
CA THR A 255 4.81 18.53 -1.05
C THR A 255 4.67 17.52 -2.19
N ASP A 256 4.07 16.35 -1.94
CA ASP A 256 3.88 15.32 -2.96
C ASP A 256 2.65 15.59 -3.85
N ILE A 257 1.67 16.40 -3.36
CA ILE A 257 0.36 16.57 -3.99
C ILE A 257 0.49 17.06 -5.44
N ALA A 258 1.24 18.12 -5.69
CA ALA A 258 1.37 18.68 -7.03
C ALA A 258 2.01 17.70 -8.02
N GLY A 259 3.08 17.02 -7.60
CA GLY A 259 3.76 16.03 -8.45
C GLY A 259 2.95 14.77 -8.71
N VAL A 260 2.15 14.34 -7.74
CA VAL A 260 1.21 13.21 -7.91
C VAL A 260 0.05 13.61 -8.83
N HIS A 261 -0.55 14.80 -8.62
CA HIS A 261 -1.63 15.32 -9.45
C HIS A 261 -1.23 15.40 -10.92
N GLU A 262 -0.04 15.94 -11.20
CA GLU A 262 0.48 16.05 -12.57
C GLU A 262 0.60 14.67 -13.25
N ARG A 263 1.07 13.65 -12.53
CA ARG A 263 1.24 12.29 -13.07
C ARG A 263 -0.06 11.52 -13.23
N LEU A 264 -1.11 11.91 -12.50
CA LEU A 264 -2.44 11.29 -12.59
C LEU A 264 -3.37 11.98 -13.58
N ARG A 265 -2.96 13.13 -14.16
CA ARG A 265 -3.81 13.96 -15.04
C ARG A 265 -4.45 13.18 -16.17
N ASP A 266 -3.66 12.34 -16.84
CA ASP A 266 -4.08 11.58 -18.02
C ASP A 266 -4.50 10.14 -17.69
N VAL A 267 -4.60 9.80 -16.39
CA VAL A 267 -5.07 8.48 -15.95
C VAL A 267 -6.59 8.47 -15.95
N GLU A 268 -7.17 7.72 -16.85
CA GLU A 268 -8.60 7.45 -16.85
C GLU A 268 -8.98 6.52 -15.70
N VAL A 269 -10.07 6.83 -15.00
CA VAL A 269 -10.56 6.04 -13.88
C VAL A 269 -12.00 5.63 -14.12
N SER A 270 -12.23 4.32 -14.12
CA SER A 270 -13.56 3.69 -14.12
C SER A 270 -13.64 2.72 -12.94
N LEU A 271 -14.63 2.92 -12.07
CA LEU A 271 -14.82 2.17 -10.82
C LEU A 271 -15.92 1.12 -10.93
#